data_d9ac03945e6b1aaa36a16986628e0238
#
_entry.id   d9ac03945e6b1aaa36a16986628e0238
#
_cell.length_a   1.000
_cell.length_b   1.000
_cell.length_c   1.000
_cell.angle_alpha   90.00
_cell.angle_beta   90.00
_cell.angle_gamma   90.00
#
_symmetry.space_group_name_H-M   'P 1'
#
loop_
_entity.id
_entity.type
_entity.pdbx_description
1 polymer ?
#
loop_
_entity_poly.entity_id
_entity_poly.type
_entity_poly.pdbx_seq_one_letter_code
_entity_poly.pdbx_strand_id
1 'polypeptide(L)'
;ANYLLNYAMIHEMFGLPNLGLMGIGLVTAVVTNGMALILALHIRRHPAYAPYPIRDGFWQLSRSHLKELWRLGLPIGGTYAVEVGLFTFAAFCMGAMGSTQLGAHQIALQTVSMAFMIPVGISYAVTMRIGQHYGAGNLLLARTAGRAGIIFGGTTMLAFGVLFWLAPHTIIGLFLDINDPKFADIVELTVK
;
A
#
# COMPACT_ATOMS: atom_id res chain seq x y z
N ALA A 1 -12.53 1.72 -8.23
CA ALA A 1 -12.72 1.25 -9.63
C ALA A 1 -12.27 -0.21 -9.79
N ASN A 2 -11.02 -0.57 -9.39
CA ASN A 2 -10.48 -1.93 -9.58
C ASN A 2 -11.34 -3.01 -8.91
N TYR A 3 -11.73 -2.82 -7.64
CA TYR A 3 -12.57 -3.76 -6.90
C TYR A 3 -13.92 -4.01 -7.58
N LEU A 4 -14.61 -2.95 -8.00
CA LEU A 4 -15.93 -3.06 -8.65
C LEU A 4 -15.85 -3.77 -10.01
N LEU A 5 -14.80 -3.49 -10.79
CA LEU A 5 -14.59 -4.15 -12.07
C LEU A 5 -14.21 -5.63 -11.91
N ASN A 6 -13.37 -5.95 -10.92
CA ASN A 6 -13.06 -7.34 -10.60
C ASN A 6 -14.30 -8.11 -10.14
N TYR A 7 -15.13 -7.49 -9.28
CA TYR A 7 -16.39 -8.07 -8.84
C TYR A 7 -17.34 -8.33 -10.02
N ALA A 8 -17.47 -7.34 -10.92
CA ALA A 8 -18.32 -7.47 -12.11
C ALA A 8 -17.83 -8.57 -13.06
N MET A 9 -16.51 -8.77 -13.20
CA MET A 9 -15.95 -9.84 -14.04
C MET A 9 -16.09 -11.24 -13.41
N ILE A 10 -15.97 -11.35 -12.09
CA ILE A 10 -16.12 -12.64 -11.40
C ILE A 10 -17.59 -13.11 -11.43
N HIS A 11 -18.53 -12.16 -11.32
CA HIS A 11 -19.97 -12.45 -11.29
C HIS A 11 -20.66 -12.35 -12.65
N GLU A 12 -19.89 -12.32 -13.76
CA GLU A 12 -20.42 -12.29 -15.14
C GLU A 12 -21.42 -11.13 -15.38
N MET A 13 -21.32 -10.04 -14.61
CA MET A 13 -22.20 -8.90 -14.77
C MET A 13 -21.89 -8.22 -16.12
N PHE A 14 -22.94 -7.74 -16.78
CA PHE A 14 -22.86 -7.07 -18.09
C PHE A 14 -22.49 -7.98 -19.28
N GLY A 15 -22.63 -9.30 -19.18
CA GLY A 15 -22.33 -10.22 -20.29
C GLY A 15 -20.84 -10.38 -20.60
N LEU A 16 -19.98 -10.03 -19.65
CA LEU A 16 -18.53 -10.23 -19.76
C LEU A 16 -18.22 -11.72 -19.61
N PRO A 17 -17.32 -12.28 -20.44
CA PRO A 17 -16.93 -13.68 -20.34
C PRO A 17 -16.20 -13.93 -19.02
N ASN A 18 -16.46 -15.05 -18.38
CA ASN A 18 -15.75 -15.48 -17.18
C ASN A 18 -14.32 -15.90 -17.55
N LEU A 19 -13.38 -14.96 -17.47
CA LEU A 19 -11.97 -15.17 -17.75
C LEU A 19 -11.19 -15.65 -16.50
N GLY A 20 -11.88 -15.90 -15.37
CA GLY A 20 -11.25 -16.36 -14.14
C GLY A 20 -10.08 -15.47 -13.71
N LEU A 21 -8.95 -16.10 -13.41
CA LEU A 21 -7.74 -15.40 -12.95
C LEU A 21 -7.16 -14.43 -14.00
N MET A 22 -7.29 -14.77 -15.29
CA MET A 22 -6.86 -13.88 -16.38
C MET A 22 -7.69 -12.59 -16.43
N GLY A 23 -8.98 -12.67 -16.13
CA GLY A 23 -9.85 -11.50 -16.07
C GLY A 23 -9.42 -10.48 -15.02
N ILE A 24 -9.03 -10.94 -13.84
CA ILE A 24 -8.53 -10.08 -12.76
C ILE A 24 -7.26 -9.33 -13.18
N GLY A 25 -6.33 -10.05 -13.84
CA GLY A 25 -5.11 -9.44 -14.37
C GLY A 25 -5.39 -8.38 -15.44
N LEU A 26 -6.33 -8.67 -16.34
CA LEU A 26 -6.73 -7.78 -17.43
C LEU A 26 -7.40 -6.51 -16.90
N VAL A 27 -8.32 -6.64 -15.94
CA VAL A 27 -8.96 -5.51 -15.25
C VAL A 27 -7.92 -4.63 -14.56
N THR A 28 -6.99 -5.22 -13.85
CA THR A 28 -5.92 -4.46 -13.17
C THR A 28 -5.07 -3.70 -14.17
N ALA A 29 -4.69 -4.34 -15.28
CA ALA A 29 -3.94 -3.68 -16.35
C ALA A 29 -4.72 -2.52 -16.97
N VAL A 30 -6.00 -2.71 -17.31
CA VAL A 30 -6.85 -1.67 -17.89
C VAL A 30 -7.03 -0.49 -16.93
N VAL A 31 -7.30 -0.76 -15.66
CA VAL A 31 -7.48 0.29 -14.65
C VAL A 31 -6.19 1.08 -14.44
N THR A 32 -5.06 0.42 -14.32
CA THR A 32 -3.77 1.08 -14.09
C THR A 32 -3.36 1.93 -15.29
N ASN A 33 -3.45 1.39 -16.51
CA ASN A 33 -3.16 2.16 -17.71
C ASN A 33 -4.17 3.30 -17.95
N GLY A 34 -5.45 3.06 -17.64
CA GLY A 34 -6.48 4.08 -17.70
C GLY A 34 -6.22 5.23 -16.75
N MET A 35 -5.83 4.95 -15.51
CA MET A 35 -5.42 5.97 -14.53
C MET A 35 -4.21 6.76 -15.02
N ALA A 36 -3.19 6.09 -15.56
CA ALA A 36 -2.00 6.75 -16.09
C ALA A 36 -2.35 7.66 -17.27
N LEU A 37 -3.23 7.20 -18.17
CA LEU A 37 -3.70 8.00 -19.33
C LEU A 37 -4.51 9.22 -18.87
N ILE A 38 -5.45 9.04 -17.95
CA ILE A 38 -6.25 10.15 -17.41
C ILE A 38 -5.36 11.19 -16.75
N LEU A 39 -4.39 10.76 -15.95
CA LEU A 39 -3.43 11.65 -15.29
C LEU A 39 -2.58 12.40 -16.33
N ALA A 40 -2.06 11.70 -17.33
CA ALA A 40 -1.28 12.31 -18.41
C ALA A 40 -2.10 13.35 -19.18
N LEU A 41 -3.36 13.03 -19.51
CA LEU A 41 -4.28 13.97 -20.17
C LEU A 41 -4.62 15.17 -19.29
N HIS A 42 -4.81 14.95 -18.00
CA HIS A 42 -5.07 16.01 -17.02
C HIS A 42 -3.89 16.99 -16.94
N ILE A 43 -2.67 16.47 -16.78
CA ILE A 43 -1.44 17.27 -16.75
C ILE A 43 -1.28 18.07 -18.06
N ARG A 44 -1.58 17.46 -19.20
CA ARG A 44 -1.45 18.13 -20.53
C ARG A 44 -2.48 19.24 -20.74
N ARG A 45 -3.68 19.13 -20.15
CA ARG A 45 -4.80 20.06 -20.38
C ARG A 45 -4.94 21.13 -19.32
N HIS A 46 -4.43 20.90 -18.12
CA HIS A 46 -4.65 21.80 -16.99
C HIS A 46 -3.67 22.99 -17.03
N PRO A 47 -4.17 24.25 -17.02
CA PRO A 47 -3.33 25.47 -17.18
C PRO A 47 -2.25 25.61 -16.10
N ALA A 48 -2.46 25.08 -14.90
CA ALA A 48 -1.50 25.15 -13.81
C ALA A 48 -0.15 24.47 -14.12
N TYR A 49 -0.14 23.53 -15.08
CA TYR A 49 1.08 22.83 -15.49
C TYR A 49 1.75 23.44 -16.73
N ALA A 50 1.12 24.46 -17.35
CA ALA A 50 1.65 25.14 -18.54
C ALA A 50 3.06 25.74 -18.35
N PRO A 51 3.44 26.29 -17.17
CA PRO A 51 4.78 26.82 -16.94
C PRO A 51 5.88 25.74 -16.91
N TYR A 52 5.52 24.47 -16.75
CA TYR A 52 6.48 23.37 -16.67
C TYR A 52 6.68 22.75 -18.06
N PRO A 53 7.90 22.76 -18.63
CA PRO A 53 8.18 22.20 -19.96
C PRO A 53 8.24 20.67 -19.90
N ILE A 54 7.14 20.02 -19.53
CA ILE A 54 7.07 18.55 -19.40
C ILE A 54 7.29 17.85 -20.74
N ARG A 55 7.05 18.57 -21.87
CA ARG A 55 7.18 18.01 -23.23
C ARG A 55 8.58 18.09 -23.81
N ASP A 56 9.33 19.14 -23.48
CA ASP A 56 10.55 19.50 -24.22
C ASP A 56 11.81 18.75 -23.75
N GLY A 57 11.71 17.97 -22.68
CA GLY A 57 12.84 17.22 -22.13
C GLY A 57 12.56 15.74 -21.88
N PHE A 58 11.39 15.22 -22.26
CA PHE A 58 10.96 13.88 -21.90
C PHE A 58 11.92 12.75 -22.37
N TRP A 59 12.64 12.98 -23.46
CA TRP A 59 13.60 12.03 -24.01
C TRP A 59 15.06 12.37 -23.69
N GLN A 60 15.33 13.47 -22.97
CA GLN A 60 16.67 13.85 -22.60
C GLN A 60 17.06 13.17 -21.27
N LEU A 61 17.59 11.94 -21.36
CA LEU A 61 18.17 11.28 -20.22
C LEU A 61 19.48 11.98 -19.79
N SER A 62 19.42 12.77 -18.73
CA SER A 62 20.63 13.32 -18.11
C SER A 62 21.27 12.24 -17.23
N ARG A 63 22.52 11.87 -17.54
CA ARG A 63 23.28 10.92 -16.74
C ARG A 63 23.45 11.36 -15.29
N SER A 64 23.49 12.67 -15.04
CA SER A 64 23.58 13.22 -13.69
C SER A 64 22.33 12.94 -12.87
N HIS A 65 21.15 13.23 -13.42
CA HIS A 65 19.87 12.94 -12.74
C HIS A 65 19.63 11.44 -12.57
N LEU A 66 20.04 10.64 -13.56
CA LEU A 66 19.93 9.18 -13.44
C LEU A 66 20.81 8.64 -12.30
N LYS A 67 22.04 9.14 -12.16
CA LYS A 67 22.94 8.76 -11.06
C LYS A 67 22.36 9.15 -9.69
N GLU A 68 21.72 10.30 -9.60
CA GLU A 68 21.06 10.76 -8.38
C GLU A 68 19.85 9.88 -8.02
N LEU A 69 19.02 9.55 -9.01
CA LEU A 69 17.90 8.61 -8.84
C LEU A 69 18.37 7.23 -8.37
N TRP A 70 19.44 6.70 -8.95
CA TRP A 70 20.00 5.42 -8.49
C TRP A 70 20.56 5.51 -7.07
N ARG A 71 21.26 6.60 -6.75
CA ARG A 71 21.84 6.81 -5.42
C ARG A 71 20.77 6.89 -4.32
N LEU A 72 19.62 7.48 -4.62
CA LEU A 72 18.50 7.59 -3.67
C LEU A 72 17.58 6.36 -3.73
N GLY A 73 17.28 5.88 -4.93
CA GLY A 73 16.34 4.79 -5.14
C GLY A 73 16.86 3.42 -4.69
N LEU A 74 18.17 3.15 -4.87
CA LEU A 74 18.73 1.85 -4.52
C LEU A 74 18.63 1.54 -3.01
N PRO A 75 19.01 2.46 -2.08
CA PRO A 75 18.82 2.22 -0.65
C PRO A 75 17.34 2.08 -0.26
N ILE A 76 16.46 2.92 -0.82
CA ILE A 76 15.02 2.86 -0.56
C ILE A 76 14.46 1.52 -1.05
N GLY A 77 14.77 1.14 -2.28
CA GLY A 77 14.38 -0.15 -2.85
C GLY A 77 14.92 -1.34 -2.06
N GLY A 78 16.17 -1.24 -1.58
CA GLY A 78 16.79 -2.23 -0.71
C GLY A 78 16.03 -2.41 0.61
N THR A 79 15.60 -1.32 1.25
CA THR A 79 14.80 -1.38 2.47
C THR A 79 13.47 -2.11 2.23
N TYR A 80 12.75 -1.76 1.16
CA TYR A 80 11.51 -2.45 0.80
C TYR A 80 11.74 -3.93 0.45
N ALA A 81 12.84 -4.25 -0.25
CA ALA A 81 13.17 -5.63 -0.59
C ALA A 81 13.42 -6.49 0.66
N VAL A 82 14.13 -5.94 1.66
CA VAL A 82 14.36 -6.61 2.95
C VAL A 82 13.05 -6.78 3.71
N GLU A 83 12.22 -5.75 3.77
CA GLU A 83 10.93 -5.79 4.46
C GLU A 83 9.99 -6.85 3.86
N VAL A 84 9.76 -6.79 2.54
CA VAL A 84 8.93 -7.78 1.83
C VAL A 84 9.54 -9.17 1.92
N GLY A 85 10.87 -9.28 1.80
CA GLY A 85 11.59 -10.53 1.93
C GLY A 85 11.41 -11.18 3.29
N LEU A 86 11.42 -10.39 4.36
CA LEU A 86 11.19 -10.88 5.74
C LEU A 86 9.78 -11.48 5.88
N PHE A 87 8.75 -10.76 5.42
CA PHE A 87 7.38 -11.27 5.48
C PHE A 87 7.17 -12.52 4.61
N THR A 88 7.78 -12.55 3.42
CA THR A 88 7.73 -13.70 2.54
C THR A 88 8.43 -14.91 3.16
N PHE A 89 9.60 -14.70 3.77
CA PHE A 89 10.33 -15.75 4.46
C PHE A 89 9.55 -16.28 5.67
N ALA A 90 8.94 -15.40 6.48
CA ALA A 90 8.09 -15.80 7.59
C ALA A 90 6.89 -16.65 7.11
N ALA A 91 6.22 -16.24 6.03
CA ALA A 91 5.12 -16.99 5.45
C ALA A 91 5.59 -18.38 4.93
N PHE A 92 6.78 -18.47 4.35
CA PHE A 92 7.37 -19.74 3.94
C PHE A 92 7.63 -20.67 5.13
N CYS A 93 8.20 -20.14 6.23
CA CYS A 93 8.42 -20.91 7.46
C CYS A 93 7.09 -21.40 8.05
N MET A 94 6.06 -20.55 8.10
CA MET A 94 4.73 -20.95 8.57
C MET A 94 4.09 -22.02 7.68
N GLY A 95 4.27 -21.91 6.36
CA GLY A 95 3.81 -22.93 5.42
C GLY A 95 4.50 -24.29 5.59
N ALA A 96 5.79 -24.29 5.97
CA ALA A 96 6.52 -25.53 6.30
C ALA A 96 6.04 -26.19 7.60
N MET A 97 5.44 -25.41 8.51
CA MET A 97 4.86 -25.92 9.77
C MET A 97 3.46 -26.52 9.58
N GLY A 98 2.75 -26.11 8.53
CA GLY A 98 1.43 -26.64 8.19
C GLY A 98 0.46 -25.59 7.63
N SER A 99 -0.63 -26.05 7.05
CA SER A 99 -1.64 -25.18 6.41
C SER A 99 -2.40 -24.32 7.42
N THR A 100 -2.64 -24.82 8.62
CA THR A 100 -3.34 -24.09 9.69
C THR A 100 -2.50 -22.91 10.19
N GLN A 101 -1.20 -23.12 10.40
CA GLN A 101 -0.25 -22.08 10.81
C GLN A 101 -0.09 -21.00 9.74
N LEU A 102 0.00 -21.41 8.46
CA LEU A 102 0.03 -20.48 7.35
C LEU A 102 -1.26 -19.66 7.26
N GLY A 103 -2.42 -20.29 7.46
CA GLY A 103 -3.72 -19.62 7.47
C GLY A 103 -3.80 -18.56 8.57
N ALA A 104 -3.45 -18.91 9.80
CA ALA A 104 -3.42 -17.98 10.92
C ALA A 104 -2.47 -16.80 10.67
N HIS A 105 -1.28 -17.08 10.17
CA HIS A 105 -0.29 -16.04 9.82
C HIS A 105 -0.80 -15.09 8.75
N GLN A 106 -1.46 -15.59 7.70
CA GLN A 106 -2.02 -14.76 6.63
C GLN A 106 -3.14 -13.84 7.12
N ILE A 107 -4.00 -14.32 8.04
CA ILE A 107 -5.06 -13.51 8.63
C ILE A 107 -4.45 -12.41 9.51
N ALA A 108 -3.47 -12.75 10.35
CA ALA A 108 -2.77 -11.77 11.17
C ALA A 108 -2.09 -10.70 10.30
N LEU A 109 -1.37 -11.09 9.25
CA LEU A 109 -0.74 -10.17 8.31
C LEU A 109 -1.76 -9.26 7.61
N GLN A 110 -2.89 -9.80 7.16
CA GLN A 110 -3.92 -9.02 6.49
C GLN A 110 -4.53 -7.98 7.45
N THR A 111 -4.79 -8.37 8.69
CA THR A 111 -5.32 -7.49 9.73
C THR A 111 -4.37 -6.33 10.04
N VAL A 112 -3.09 -6.65 10.27
CA VAL A 112 -2.04 -5.64 10.52
C VAL A 112 -1.85 -4.74 9.31
N SER A 113 -1.88 -5.29 8.10
CA SER A 113 -1.73 -4.52 6.85
C SER A 113 -2.84 -3.49 6.67
N MET A 114 -4.09 -3.83 7.01
CA MET A 114 -5.19 -2.86 6.97
C MET A 114 -4.99 -1.70 7.94
N ALA A 115 -4.57 -1.99 9.17
CA ALA A 115 -4.26 -0.96 10.16
C ALA A 115 -3.06 -0.09 9.71
N PHE A 116 -2.06 -0.70 9.07
CA PHE A 116 -0.85 -0.02 8.59
C PHE A 116 -1.13 0.95 7.43
N MET A 117 -2.21 0.77 6.68
CA MET A 117 -2.57 1.69 5.58
C MET A 117 -2.78 3.13 6.04
N ILE A 118 -3.27 3.35 7.27
CA ILE A 118 -3.50 4.70 7.81
C ILE A 118 -2.19 5.44 8.07
N PRO A 119 -1.22 4.89 8.80
CA PRO A 119 0.12 5.49 8.94
C PRO A 119 0.85 5.70 7.61
N VAL A 120 0.70 4.78 6.66
CA VAL A 120 1.25 4.95 5.31
C VAL A 120 0.65 6.17 4.62
N GLY A 121 -0.67 6.37 4.70
CA GLY A 121 -1.32 7.57 4.18
C GLY A 121 -0.81 8.85 4.83
N ILE A 122 -0.63 8.85 6.15
CA ILE A 122 -0.04 9.97 6.90
C ILE A 122 1.39 10.23 6.41
N SER A 123 2.20 9.19 6.24
CA SER A 123 3.58 9.30 5.74
C SER A 123 3.67 9.97 4.37
N TYR A 124 2.80 9.60 3.43
CA TYR A 124 2.74 10.26 2.12
C TYR A 124 2.37 11.74 2.22
N ALA A 125 1.37 12.07 3.04
CA ALA A 125 0.94 13.46 3.24
C ALA A 125 2.08 14.31 3.84
N VAL A 126 2.77 13.77 4.84
CA VAL A 126 3.90 14.44 5.51
C VAL A 126 5.08 14.61 4.55
N THR A 127 5.42 13.58 3.78
CA THR A 127 6.49 13.65 2.77
C THR A 127 6.21 14.75 1.75
N MET A 128 4.98 14.85 1.25
CA MET A 128 4.58 15.91 0.33
C MET A 128 4.72 17.30 0.96
N ARG A 129 4.28 17.49 2.22
CA ARG A 129 4.39 18.76 2.93
C ARG A 129 5.83 19.15 3.20
N ILE A 130 6.67 18.21 3.62
CA ILE A 130 8.09 18.45 3.81
C ILE A 130 8.75 18.89 2.51
N GLY A 131 8.46 18.19 1.41
CA GLY A 131 9.00 18.52 0.08
C GLY A 131 8.59 19.92 -0.38
N GLN A 132 7.33 20.31 -0.20
CA GLN A 132 6.82 21.64 -0.53
C GLN A 132 7.54 22.76 0.27
N HIS A 133 7.65 22.59 1.59
CA HIS A 133 8.29 23.59 2.44
C HIS A 133 9.80 23.66 2.21
N TYR A 134 10.43 22.52 1.97
CA TYR A 134 11.86 22.45 1.65
C TYR A 134 12.16 23.14 0.32
N GLY A 135 11.35 22.86 -0.72
CA GLY A 135 11.47 23.51 -2.03
C GLY A 135 11.21 25.03 -1.98
N ALA A 136 10.35 25.49 -1.05
CA ALA A 136 10.11 26.91 -0.79
C ALA A 136 11.19 27.58 0.09
N GLY A 137 12.24 26.86 0.49
CA GLY A 137 13.31 27.36 1.36
C GLY A 137 12.94 27.52 2.84
N ASN A 138 11.74 27.07 3.24
CA ASN A 138 11.25 27.23 4.61
C ASN A 138 11.53 25.97 5.46
N LEU A 139 12.77 25.86 5.94
CA LEU A 139 13.23 24.73 6.74
C LEU A 139 12.49 24.58 8.08
N LEU A 140 12.01 25.69 8.66
CA LEU A 140 11.29 25.65 9.93
C LEU A 140 9.95 24.92 9.77
N LEU A 141 9.17 25.26 8.75
CA LEU A 141 7.90 24.60 8.45
C LEU A 141 8.12 23.16 8.00
N ALA A 142 9.18 22.85 7.26
CA ALA A 142 9.53 21.48 6.91
C ALA A 142 9.78 20.61 8.14
N ARG A 143 10.53 21.12 9.12
CA ARG A 143 10.78 20.42 10.40
C ARG A 143 9.51 20.26 11.22
N THR A 144 8.65 21.28 11.27
CA THR A 144 7.37 21.21 11.99
C THR A 144 6.45 20.16 11.37
N ALA A 145 6.37 20.11 10.03
CA ALA A 145 5.61 19.08 9.32
C ALA A 145 6.14 17.66 9.62
N GLY A 146 7.47 17.48 9.65
CA GLY A 146 8.10 16.21 10.00
C GLY A 146 7.78 15.77 11.44
N ARG A 147 7.90 16.68 12.41
CA ARG A 147 7.56 16.40 13.82
C ARG A 147 6.08 16.03 13.99
N ALA A 148 5.18 16.80 13.35
CA ALA A 148 3.76 16.51 13.37
C ALA A 148 3.47 15.10 12.78
N GLY A 149 4.14 14.73 11.69
CA GLY A 149 4.02 13.42 11.09
C GLY A 149 4.44 12.28 12.00
N ILE A 150 5.57 12.43 12.70
CA ILE A 150 6.07 11.43 13.66
C ILE A 150 5.09 11.26 14.81
N ILE A 151 4.58 12.36 15.37
CA ILE A 151 3.63 12.33 16.48
C ILE A 151 2.32 11.68 16.01
N PHE A 152 1.77 12.12 14.87
CA PHE A 152 0.50 11.61 14.35
C PHE A 152 0.58 10.14 13.94
N GLY A 153 1.65 9.74 13.25
CA GLY A 153 1.89 8.35 12.88
C GLY A 153 2.13 7.46 14.10
N GLY A 154 2.94 7.93 15.06
CA GLY A 154 3.21 7.21 16.30
C GLY A 154 1.96 7.04 17.19
N THR A 155 1.16 8.09 17.36
CA THR A 155 -0.10 7.98 18.13
C THR A 155 -1.12 7.06 17.44
N THR A 156 -1.18 7.09 16.12
CA THR A 156 -2.06 6.18 15.37
C THR A 156 -1.62 4.73 15.53
N MET A 157 -0.33 4.45 15.42
CA MET A 157 0.22 3.09 15.64
C MET A 157 0.00 2.61 17.08
N LEU A 158 0.21 3.49 18.06
CA LEU A 158 -0.07 3.17 19.46
C LEU A 158 -1.55 2.84 19.68
N ALA A 159 -2.46 3.61 19.10
CA ALA A 159 -3.89 3.38 19.19
C ALA A 159 -4.28 2.01 18.60
N PHE A 160 -3.74 1.64 17.44
CA PHE A 160 -3.96 0.31 16.86
C PHE A 160 -3.34 -0.80 17.71
N GLY A 161 -2.12 -0.61 18.25
CA GLY A 161 -1.50 -1.57 19.14
C GLY A 161 -2.35 -1.85 20.39
N VAL A 162 -2.87 -0.79 21.01
CA VAL A 162 -3.80 -0.91 22.16
C VAL A 162 -5.11 -1.59 21.73
N LEU A 163 -5.66 -1.26 20.57
CA LEU A 163 -6.88 -1.88 20.05
C LEU A 163 -6.69 -3.38 19.79
N PHE A 164 -5.58 -3.79 19.20
CA PHE A 164 -5.26 -5.19 18.97
C PHE A 164 -5.06 -5.97 20.27
N TRP A 165 -4.52 -5.31 21.30
CA TRP A 165 -4.35 -5.94 22.61
C TRP A 165 -5.66 -6.07 23.40
N LEU A 166 -6.55 -5.05 23.31
CA LEU A 166 -7.81 -5.05 24.06
C LEU A 166 -8.94 -5.85 23.41
N ALA A 167 -8.96 -5.93 22.08
CA ALA A 167 -10.08 -6.52 21.34
C ALA A 167 -9.66 -7.46 20.19
N PRO A 168 -8.78 -8.45 20.42
CA PRO A 168 -8.27 -9.32 19.36
C PRO A 168 -9.38 -10.12 18.68
N HIS A 169 -10.33 -10.68 19.46
CA HIS A 169 -11.45 -11.48 18.94
C HIS A 169 -12.39 -10.67 18.04
N THR A 170 -12.65 -9.40 18.38
CA THR A 170 -13.53 -8.54 17.58
C THR A 170 -12.90 -8.25 16.22
N ILE A 171 -11.59 -8.08 16.18
CA ILE A 171 -10.87 -7.77 14.94
C ILE A 171 -10.80 -9.01 14.05
N ILE A 172 -10.49 -10.18 14.60
CA ILE A 172 -10.45 -11.44 13.85
C ILE A 172 -11.85 -11.78 13.30
N GLY A 173 -12.90 -11.47 14.05
CA GLY A 173 -14.29 -11.66 13.64
C GLY A 173 -14.72 -10.86 12.41
N LEU A 174 -13.95 -9.85 11.99
CA LEU A 174 -14.16 -9.15 10.72
C LEU A 174 -13.68 -9.97 9.50
N PHE A 175 -12.81 -10.94 9.71
CA PHE A 175 -12.19 -11.74 8.65
C PHE A 175 -12.68 -13.19 8.63
N LEU A 176 -13.06 -13.71 9.79
CA LEU A 176 -13.50 -15.09 9.98
C LEU A 176 -14.73 -15.15 10.86
N ASP A 177 -15.61 -16.10 10.58
CA ASP A 177 -16.69 -16.45 11.50
C ASP A 177 -16.07 -17.20 12.70
N ILE A 178 -15.98 -16.51 13.84
CA ILE A 178 -15.38 -17.05 15.09
C ILE A 178 -16.16 -18.27 15.60
N ASN A 179 -17.43 -18.42 15.23
CA ASN A 179 -18.31 -19.50 15.69
C ASN A 179 -18.20 -20.76 14.81
N ASP A 180 -17.53 -20.72 13.67
CA ASP A 180 -17.36 -21.91 12.83
C ASP A 180 -16.26 -22.81 13.40
N PRO A 181 -16.60 -24.06 13.83
CA PRO A 181 -15.64 -24.99 14.41
C PRO A 181 -14.47 -25.34 13.48
N LYS A 182 -14.60 -25.13 12.18
CA LYS A 182 -13.52 -25.34 11.22
C LYS A 182 -12.37 -24.36 11.37
N PHE A 183 -12.62 -23.18 11.94
CA PHE A 183 -11.63 -22.11 12.08
C PHE A 183 -11.18 -21.92 13.54
N ALA A 184 -11.66 -22.74 14.48
CA ALA A 184 -11.33 -22.61 15.90
C ALA A 184 -9.81 -22.63 16.16
N ASP A 185 -9.08 -23.55 15.55
CA ASP A 185 -7.62 -23.66 15.68
C ASP A 185 -6.89 -22.45 15.09
N ILE A 186 -7.41 -21.91 13.96
CA ILE A 186 -6.84 -20.73 13.31
C ILE A 186 -7.06 -19.51 14.18
N VAL A 187 -8.24 -19.33 14.75
CA VAL A 187 -8.57 -18.20 15.64
C VAL A 187 -7.69 -18.24 16.89
N GLU A 188 -7.52 -19.39 17.54
CA GLU A 188 -6.67 -19.53 18.72
C GLU A 188 -5.21 -19.19 18.44
N LEU A 189 -4.68 -19.65 17.29
CA LEU A 189 -3.31 -19.34 16.86
C LEU A 189 -3.11 -17.87 16.45
N THR A 190 -4.14 -17.23 15.94
CA THR A 190 -4.05 -15.81 15.51
C THR A 190 -4.09 -14.85 16.70
N VAL A 191 -4.74 -15.24 17.80
CA VAL A 191 -4.83 -14.43 19.03
C VAL A 191 -3.56 -14.52 19.89
N LYS A 192 -2.82 -15.62 19.81
CA LYS A 192 -1.53 -15.82 20.51
C LYS A 192 -0.40 -15.05 19.85
#